data_d37882027b3cd4dfd1f8bef0de044f96
#
_entry.id   d37882027b3cd4dfd1f8bef0de044f96
#
_cell.length_a   1.000
_cell.length_b   1.000
_cell.length_c   1.000
_cell.angle_alpha   90.00
_cell.angle_beta   90.00
_cell.angle_gamma   90.00
#
_symmetry.space_group_name_H-M   'P 1'
#
loop_
_entity.id
_entity.type
_entity.pdbx_description
1 polymer ?
#
loop_
_entity_poly.entity_id
_entity_poly.type
_entity_poly.pdbx_seq_one_letter_code
_entity_poly.pdbx_strand_id
1 'polypeptide(L)'
;QLNQWEPTDQVLRTDFNADNAKLDAALAGKLGHAELIRTVTLEGGGSLLEVALNDIDWNEWEFVLLTMTDDLSAPDGLHKVHLTLNNGTIPCYNSADTGNIATMTGMPFLLMLLPLHDSSRQLRYVHIGAPSGVGAADCTFADVEKIQIAYESPQYGMNSGTSVRVWGMQ
;
A
#
# COMPACT_ATOMS: atom_id res chain seq x y z
N GLN A 1 -21.86 -14.15 22.08
CA GLN A 1 -22.66 -15.37 21.90
C GLN A 1 -24.06 -14.98 21.46
N LEU A 2 -24.58 -15.59 20.38
CA LEU A 2 -25.96 -15.40 19.93
C LEU A 2 -26.94 -16.11 20.87
N ASN A 3 -28.18 -15.65 20.90
CA ASN A 3 -29.23 -16.32 21.64
C ASN A 3 -29.51 -17.70 21.04
N GLN A 4 -29.78 -18.69 21.89
CA GLN A 4 -30.25 -20.01 21.50
C GLN A 4 -31.76 -20.08 21.78
N TRP A 5 -32.52 -20.49 20.78
CA TRP A 5 -33.98 -20.51 20.82
C TRP A 5 -34.49 -21.95 20.91
N GLU A 6 -35.40 -22.13 21.81
CA GLU A 6 -36.17 -23.39 21.89
C GLU A 6 -37.46 -23.30 21.06
N PRO A 7 -38.04 -24.40 20.59
CA PRO A 7 -39.20 -24.35 19.74
C PRO A 7 -40.44 -23.64 20.33
N THR A 8 -40.43 -23.47 21.65
CA THR A 8 -41.54 -22.85 22.41
C THR A 8 -41.25 -21.39 22.77
N ASP A 9 -40.06 -20.88 22.45
CA ASP A 9 -39.69 -19.52 22.81
C ASP A 9 -40.43 -18.48 21.97
N GLN A 10 -40.88 -17.44 22.61
CA GLN A 10 -41.39 -16.27 21.93
C GLN A 10 -40.24 -15.35 21.53
N VAL A 11 -39.91 -15.33 20.26
CA VAL A 11 -38.84 -14.47 19.72
C VAL A 11 -39.30 -13.02 19.78
N LEU A 12 -38.66 -12.22 20.61
CA LEU A 12 -38.94 -10.79 20.68
C LEU A 12 -38.12 -10.03 19.62
N ARG A 13 -38.72 -9.01 19.03
CA ARG A 13 -38.04 -8.12 18.07
C ARG A 13 -36.76 -7.53 18.62
N THR A 14 -36.72 -7.23 19.92
CA THR A 14 -35.54 -6.69 20.62
C THR A 14 -34.38 -7.69 20.61
N ASP A 15 -34.65 -8.97 20.85
CA ASP A 15 -33.64 -10.02 20.92
C ASP A 15 -33.10 -10.32 19.52
N PHE A 16 -33.95 -10.33 18.51
CA PHE A 16 -33.54 -10.49 17.12
C PHE A 16 -32.63 -9.33 16.66
N ASN A 17 -33.00 -8.10 16.99
CA ASN A 17 -32.18 -6.92 16.68
C ASN A 17 -30.84 -6.95 17.42
N ALA A 18 -30.81 -7.43 18.66
CA ALA A 18 -29.57 -7.57 19.43
C ALA A 18 -28.62 -8.62 18.82
N ASP A 19 -29.17 -9.73 18.33
CA ASP A 19 -28.36 -10.75 17.66
C ASP A 19 -27.86 -10.28 16.28
N ASN A 20 -28.66 -9.56 15.52
CA ASN A 20 -28.21 -8.92 14.29
C ASN A 20 -27.07 -7.93 14.54
N ALA A 21 -27.16 -7.08 15.56
CA ALA A 21 -26.10 -6.15 15.93
C ALA A 21 -24.79 -6.88 16.31
N LYS A 22 -24.87 -8.03 16.98
CA LYS A 22 -23.68 -8.86 17.28
C LYS A 22 -23.08 -9.47 16.00
N LEU A 23 -23.94 -9.91 15.06
CA LEU A 23 -23.48 -10.41 13.76
C LEU A 23 -22.81 -9.32 12.94
N ASP A 24 -23.41 -8.14 12.86
CA ASP A 24 -22.84 -7.00 12.15
C ASP A 24 -21.46 -6.62 12.73
N ALA A 25 -21.35 -6.56 14.06
CA ALA A 25 -20.08 -6.28 14.74
C ALA A 25 -19.02 -7.38 14.48
N ALA A 26 -19.45 -8.66 14.49
CA ALA A 26 -18.55 -9.78 14.20
C ALA A 26 -18.08 -9.81 12.74
N LEU A 27 -18.97 -9.45 11.81
CA LEU A 27 -18.64 -9.36 10.38
C LEU A 27 -17.72 -8.16 10.11
N ALA A 28 -18.00 -7.00 10.72
CA ALA A 28 -17.14 -5.83 10.59
C ALA A 28 -15.71 -6.09 11.09
N GLY A 29 -15.55 -6.92 12.15
CA GLY A 29 -14.25 -7.31 12.68
C GLY A 29 -13.59 -8.51 11.94
N LYS A 30 -14.27 -9.13 10.95
CA LYS A 30 -13.76 -10.29 10.19
C LYS A 30 -13.46 -9.97 8.73
N LEU A 31 -14.13 -8.98 8.17
CA LEU A 31 -13.80 -8.47 6.85
C LEU A 31 -12.56 -7.59 7.00
N GLY A 32 -11.44 -8.02 6.42
CA GLY A 32 -10.23 -7.23 6.37
C GLY A 32 -10.58 -5.80 5.95
N HIS A 33 -10.27 -4.84 6.80
CA HIS A 33 -10.64 -3.45 6.57
C HIS A 33 -9.55 -2.76 5.77
N ALA A 34 -9.93 -2.22 4.62
CA ALA A 34 -9.07 -1.34 3.84
C ALA A 34 -9.38 0.11 4.23
N GLU A 35 -8.40 0.82 4.73
CA GLU A 35 -8.52 2.24 5.06
C GLU A 35 -7.62 3.09 4.19
N LEU A 36 -8.17 4.16 3.60
CA LEU A 36 -7.37 5.14 2.87
C LEU A 36 -6.65 6.04 3.88
N ILE A 37 -5.36 5.78 4.09
CA ILE A 37 -4.52 6.56 5.00
C ILE A 37 -4.19 7.93 4.39
N ARG A 38 -3.85 7.95 3.08
CA ARG A 38 -3.34 9.15 2.42
C ARG A 38 -3.53 9.13 0.92
N THR A 39 -3.74 10.30 0.36
CA THR A 39 -3.56 10.57 -1.07
C THR A 39 -2.52 11.67 -1.25
N VAL A 40 -1.53 11.42 -2.09
CA VAL A 40 -0.54 12.41 -2.49
C VAL A 40 -0.73 12.70 -3.97
N THR A 41 -0.95 13.95 -4.32
CA THR A 41 -1.16 14.39 -5.71
C THR A 41 -0.04 15.33 -6.12
N LEU A 42 0.50 15.12 -7.31
CA LEU A 42 1.53 15.98 -7.88
C LEU A 42 0.88 17.21 -8.53
N GLU A 43 1.05 18.35 -7.90
CA GLU A 43 0.58 19.61 -8.42
C GLU A 43 1.56 20.16 -9.49
N GLY A 44 1.09 20.41 -10.69
CA GLY A 44 1.89 21.04 -11.75
C GLY A 44 2.82 20.12 -12.55
N GLY A 45 2.80 18.82 -12.32
CA GLY A 45 3.70 17.86 -12.96
C GLY A 45 5.14 17.89 -12.42
N GLY A 46 5.96 16.91 -12.79
CA GLY A 46 7.35 16.84 -12.35
C GLY A 46 7.98 15.47 -12.52
N SER A 47 9.30 15.38 -12.36
CA SER A 47 10.05 14.13 -12.47
C SER A 47 10.13 13.31 -11.17
N LEU A 48 9.62 13.86 -10.06
CA LEU A 48 9.70 13.28 -8.73
C LEU A 48 8.38 13.44 -7.99
N LEU A 49 7.89 12.35 -7.40
CA LEU A 49 6.79 12.33 -6.45
C LEU A 49 7.26 11.63 -5.16
N GLU A 50 7.12 12.30 -4.03
CA GLU A 50 7.44 11.75 -2.71
C GLU A 50 6.17 11.45 -1.92
N VAL A 51 6.12 10.27 -1.32
CA VAL A 51 5.05 9.80 -0.44
C VAL A 51 5.63 9.61 0.95
N ALA A 52 5.32 10.51 1.86
CA ALA A 52 5.74 10.41 3.26
C ALA A 52 5.00 9.25 3.95
N LEU A 53 5.73 8.48 4.76
CA LEU A 53 5.23 7.30 5.48
C LEU A 53 5.65 7.28 6.96
N ASN A 54 6.41 8.28 7.41
CA ASN A 54 7.00 8.36 8.74
C ASN A 54 6.01 8.61 9.88
N ASP A 55 4.78 8.91 9.57
CA ASP A 55 3.68 9.15 10.53
C ASP A 55 2.64 8.03 10.57
N ILE A 56 2.90 6.92 9.86
CA ILE A 56 2.03 5.75 9.88
C ILE A 56 2.41 4.85 11.06
N ASP A 57 1.44 4.50 11.90
CA ASP A 57 1.64 3.42 12.87
C ASP A 57 1.49 2.07 12.17
N TRP A 58 2.63 1.50 11.82
CA TRP A 58 2.70 0.25 11.08
C TRP A 58 2.16 -0.97 11.86
N ASN A 59 2.03 -0.86 13.19
CA ASN A 59 1.49 -1.95 14.01
C ASN A 59 -0.02 -2.12 13.85
N GLU A 60 -0.69 -1.13 13.29
CA GLU A 60 -2.12 -1.18 13.03
C GLU A 60 -2.49 -1.98 11.78
N TRP A 61 -1.49 -2.32 10.92
CA TRP A 61 -1.75 -2.86 9.58
C TRP A 61 -1.05 -4.20 9.36
N GLU A 62 -1.76 -5.16 8.77
CA GLU A 62 -1.18 -6.41 8.26
C GLU A 62 -0.25 -6.12 7.05
N PHE A 63 -0.66 -5.18 6.20
CA PHE A 63 0.17 -4.65 5.12
C PHE A 63 -0.30 -3.27 4.67
N VAL A 64 0.58 -2.56 3.99
CA VAL A 64 0.27 -1.26 3.38
C VAL A 64 0.38 -1.36 1.88
N LEU A 65 -0.66 -0.86 1.20
CA LEU A 65 -0.78 -0.89 -0.24
C LEU A 65 -0.66 0.52 -0.80
N LEU A 66 0.24 0.72 -1.76
CA LEU A 66 0.31 1.93 -2.55
C LEU A 66 -0.20 1.66 -3.95
N THR A 67 -1.14 2.48 -4.40
CA THR A 67 -1.65 2.44 -5.77
C THR A 67 -1.39 3.76 -6.45
N MET A 68 -0.84 3.73 -7.65
CA MET A 68 -0.69 4.92 -8.47
C MET A 68 -1.67 4.86 -9.64
N THR A 69 -2.35 5.96 -9.87
CA THR A 69 -3.38 6.09 -10.89
C THR A 69 -2.97 7.17 -11.88
N ASP A 70 -1.98 6.92 -12.70
CA ASP A 70 -1.72 7.80 -13.83
C ASP A 70 -1.24 7.03 -15.02
N ASP A 71 -1.56 7.56 -16.17
CA ASP A 71 -0.96 7.18 -17.43
C ASP A 71 0.38 7.92 -17.55
N LEU A 72 1.45 7.31 -17.06
CA LEU A 72 2.79 7.76 -17.38
C LEU A 72 3.11 7.40 -18.83
N SER A 73 2.25 7.73 -19.73
CA SER A 73 2.52 7.59 -21.14
C SER A 73 3.58 8.59 -21.57
N ALA A 74 4.81 8.23 -21.32
CA ALA A 74 5.87 8.78 -22.15
C ALA A 74 5.56 8.42 -23.62
N PRO A 75 5.61 9.38 -24.54
CA PRO A 75 5.18 9.18 -25.92
C PRO A 75 5.87 8.02 -26.66
N ASP A 76 6.94 7.48 -26.11
CA ASP A 76 7.77 6.42 -26.69
C ASP A 76 7.89 5.16 -25.85
N GLY A 77 7.22 5.09 -24.68
CA GLY A 77 7.13 3.86 -23.88
C GLY A 77 8.44 3.33 -23.29
N LEU A 78 9.53 4.10 -23.37
CA LEU A 78 10.89 3.64 -23.04
C LEU A 78 11.44 4.21 -21.72
N HIS A 79 10.70 5.10 -21.05
CA HIS A 79 11.25 5.78 -19.87
C HIS A 79 10.98 4.99 -18.59
N LYS A 80 12.06 4.81 -17.84
CA LYS A 80 12.03 4.07 -16.60
C LYS A 80 11.67 4.99 -15.44
N VAL A 81 10.85 4.45 -14.54
CA VAL A 81 10.52 5.03 -13.26
C VAL A 81 11.16 4.19 -12.17
N HIS A 82 11.90 4.80 -11.29
CA HIS A 82 12.50 4.17 -10.13
C HIS A 82 11.65 4.41 -8.89
N LEU A 83 11.40 3.33 -8.15
CA LEU A 83 10.82 3.38 -6.81
C LEU A 83 11.94 3.14 -5.80
N THR A 84 12.12 4.07 -4.87
CA THR A 84 13.16 3.96 -3.83
C THR A 84 12.60 4.25 -2.45
N LEU A 85 13.21 3.67 -1.40
CA LEU A 85 12.97 4.02 -0.02
C LEU A 85 13.95 5.09 0.44
N ASN A 86 13.48 6.10 1.16
CA ASN A 86 14.28 7.15 1.79
C ASN A 86 15.37 7.72 0.86
N ASN A 87 14.99 8.12 -0.35
CA ASN A 87 15.92 8.64 -1.36
C ASN A 87 17.00 7.63 -1.80
N GLY A 88 16.71 6.34 -1.75
CA GLY A 88 17.66 5.28 -2.09
C GLY A 88 18.72 5.01 -1.02
N THR A 89 18.58 5.55 0.19
CA THR A 89 19.50 5.28 1.30
C THR A 89 19.28 3.91 1.93
N ILE A 90 18.08 3.33 1.76
CA ILE A 90 17.78 1.97 2.19
C ILE A 90 18.00 1.02 1.01
N PRO A 91 18.95 0.06 1.13
CA PRO A 91 19.17 -0.92 0.09
C PRO A 91 17.94 -1.82 -0.11
N CYS A 92 17.50 -1.93 -1.35
CA CYS A 92 16.44 -2.82 -1.77
C CYS A 92 17.03 -3.94 -2.63
N TYR A 93 16.55 -5.15 -2.42
CA TYR A 93 17.04 -6.35 -3.10
C TYR A 93 15.87 -7.02 -3.82
N ASN A 94 15.92 -7.00 -5.12
CA ASN A 94 15.02 -7.79 -5.96
C ASN A 94 15.85 -8.61 -6.97
N SER A 95 15.22 -9.48 -7.71
CA SER A 95 15.91 -10.37 -8.66
C SER A 95 16.52 -9.66 -9.86
N ALA A 96 16.18 -8.40 -10.10
CA ALA A 96 16.52 -7.66 -11.31
C ALA A 96 17.27 -6.35 -11.06
N ASP A 97 17.23 -5.82 -9.84
CA ASP A 97 17.76 -4.49 -9.52
C ASP A 97 18.30 -4.43 -8.09
N THR A 98 19.38 -3.71 -7.86
CA THR A 98 19.93 -3.45 -6.53
C THR A 98 19.86 -1.96 -6.25
N GLY A 99 19.23 -1.59 -5.12
CA GLY A 99 19.09 -0.20 -4.69
C GLY A 99 17.70 0.39 -4.89
N ASN A 100 16.91 -0.13 -5.83
CA ASN A 100 15.53 0.29 -6.05
C ASN A 100 14.55 -0.80 -5.59
N ILE A 101 13.35 -0.40 -5.13
CA ILE A 101 12.23 -1.33 -4.96
C ILE A 101 11.89 -1.94 -6.32
N ALA A 102 11.77 -1.08 -7.32
CA ALA A 102 11.45 -1.45 -8.68
C ALA A 102 11.97 -0.41 -9.66
N THR A 103 12.30 -0.88 -10.86
CA THR A 103 12.46 -0.05 -12.05
C THR A 103 11.39 -0.47 -13.03
N MET A 104 10.47 0.42 -13.37
CA MET A 104 9.31 0.11 -14.19
C MET A 104 9.26 0.95 -15.45
N THR A 105 8.70 0.36 -16.50
CA THR A 105 8.36 1.06 -17.75
C THR A 105 6.84 1.08 -17.88
N GLY A 106 6.27 2.25 -17.84
CA GLY A 106 4.81 2.43 -17.91
C GLY A 106 4.11 2.30 -16.53
N MET A 107 2.87 2.68 -16.51
CA MET A 107 2.01 2.76 -15.33
C MET A 107 0.59 2.32 -15.69
N PRO A 108 -0.28 1.95 -14.76
CA PRO A 108 -0.23 2.12 -13.31
C PRO A 108 0.59 1.04 -12.60
N PHE A 109 0.95 1.29 -11.34
CA PHE A 109 1.55 0.27 -10.49
C PHE A 109 0.81 0.08 -9.17
N LEU A 110 1.07 -1.08 -8.56
CA LEU A 110 0.66 -1.40 -7.22
C LEU A 110 1.90 -1.87 -6.46
N LEU A 111 2.14 -1.29 -5.30
CA LEU A 111 3.21 -1.69 -4.38
C LEU A 111 2.59 -2.10 -3.05
N MET A 112 2.84 -3.33 -2.64
CA MET A 112 2.45 -3.85 -1.34
C MET A 112 3.69 -3.91 -0.45
N LEU A 113 3.63 -3.28 0.71
CA LEU A 113 4.63 -3.35 1.77
C LEU A 113 4.11 -4.25 2.87
N LEU A 114 4.90 -5.27 3.23
CA LEU A 114 4.55 -6.29 4.21
C LEU A 114 5.36 -6.07 5.48
N PRO A 115 4.74 -5.60 6.58
CA PRO A 115 5.38 -5.55 7.88
C PRO A 115 5.65 -6.96 8.37
N LEU A 116 6.91 -7.29 8.58
CA LEU A 116 7.24 -8.49 9.32
C LEU A 116 7.36 -8.10 10.79
N HIS A 117 6.38 -8.49 11.57
CA HIS A 117 6.34 -8.26 13.03
C HIS A 117 7.34 -9.15 13.79
N ASP A 118 8.16 -9.89 13.09
CA ASP A 118 9.23 -10.67 13.68
C ASP A 118 10.53 -9.86 13.79
N SER A 119 11.49 -10.38 14.54
CA SER A 119 12.78 -9.75 14.79
C SER A 119 13.72 -9.70 13.57
N SER A 120 13.27 -10.07 12.38
CA SER A 120 14.07 -10.19 11.17
C SER A 120 14.15 -8.87 10.44
N ARG A 121 14.37 -7.79 10.82
CA ARG A 121 14.67 -6.47 10.21
C ARG A 121 14.59 -6.40 8.68
N GLN A 122 13.66 -7.13 8.07
CA GLN A 122 13.49 -7.13 6.63
C GLN A 122 12.08 -6.74 6.25
N LEU A 123 11.97 -5.59 5.62
CA LEU A 123 10.77 -5.21 4.91
C LEU A 123 10.63 -6.08 3.66
N ARG A 124 9.50 -6.75 3.51
CA ARG A 124 9.14 -7.44 2.26
C ARG A 124 8.24 -6.56 1.43
N TYR A 125 8.36 -6.69 0.11
CA TYR A 125 7.48 -5.98 -0.79
C TYR A 125 7.15 -6.79 -2.04
N VAL A 126 6.00 -6.50 -2.59
CA VAL A 126 5.53 -7.00 -3.89
C VAL A 126 5.16 -5.79 -4.73
N HIS A 127 5.67 -5.73 -5.95
CA HIS A 127 5.23 -4.73 -6.91
C HIS A 127 4.59 -5.38 -8.13
N ILE A 128 3.51 -4.79 -8.59
CA ILE A 128 2.79 -5.18 -9.80
C ILE A 128 2.86 -4.00 -10.76
N GLY A 129 3.47 -4.23 -11.89
CA GLY A 129 3.72 -3.24 -12.94
C GLY A 129 4.43 -3.90 -14.11
N ALA A 130 5.16 -3.17 -14.90
CA ALA A 130 5.97 -3.71 -16.00
C ALA A 130 7.46 -3.39 -15.79
N PRO A 131 8.28 -4.33 -15.28
CA PRO A 131 7.94 -5.70 -14.83
C PRO A 131 7.30 -5.75 -13.43
N SER A 132 6.72 -6.90 -13.08
CA SER A 132 6.29 -7.21 -11.71
C SER A 132 7.36 -8.01 -10.98
N GLY A 133 7.39 -7.91 -9.64
CA GLY A 133 8.38 -8.63 -8.86
C GLY A 133 8.13 -8.61 -7.36
N VAL A 134 8.99 -9.30 -6.66
CA VAL A 134 9.05 -9.36 -5.20
C VAL A 134 10.45 -9.02 -4.72
N GLY A 135 10.56 -8.47 -3.53
CA GLY A 135 11.86 -8.13 -2.99
C GLY A 135 11.84 -7.95 -1.48
N ALA A 136 12.98 -7.51 -0.97
CA ALA A 136 13.17 -7.19 0.43
C ALA A 136 14.06 -5.95 0.57
N ALA A 137 13.89 -5.21 1.65
CA ALA A 137 14.79 -4.14 2.06
C ALA A 137 15.37 -4.47 3.45
N ASP A 138 16.61 -4.11 3.66
CA ASP A 138 17.31 -4.34 4.93
C ASP A 138 17.00 -3.21 5.92
N CYS A 139 15.74 -3.15 6.31
CA CYS A 139 15.21 -2.16 7.25
C CYS A 139 13.99 -2.71 7.98
N THR A 140 13.61 -2.03 9.05
CA THR A 140 12.30 -2.20 9.68
C THR A 140 11.29 -1.21 9.07
N PHE A 141 10.00 -1.39 9.35
CA PHE A 141 9.00 -0.40 8.96
C PHE A 141 9.23 0.97 9.59
N ALA A 142 9.70 1.00 10.83
CA ALA A 142 10.01 2.24 11.53
C ALA A 142 11.13 3.05 10.85
N ASP A 143 11.96 2.41 10.05
CA ASP A 143 13.03 3.07 9.31
C ASP A 143 12.53 3.71 7.99
N VAL A 144 11.32 3.39 7.55
CA VAL A 144 10.76 3.91 6.30
C VAL A 144 10.12 5.27 6.53
N GLU A 145 10.78 6.32 6.07
CA GLU A 145 10.27 7.68 6.16
C GLU A 145 9.41 8.06 4.95
N LYS A 146 9.83 7.60 3.76
CA LYS A 146 9.13 7.93 2.52
C LYS A 146 9.46 6.96 1.39
N ILE A 147 8.57 6.93 0.41
CA ILE A 147 8.82 6.34 -0.91
C ILE A 147 8.95 7.46 -1.91
N GLN A 148 9.94 7.34 -2.78
CA GLN A 148 10.11 8.20 -3.93
C GLN A 148 9.81 7.45 -5.21
N ILE A 149 9.12 8.13 -6.10
CA ILE A 149 8.80 7.72 -7.45
C ILE A 149 9.45 8.75 -8.36
N ALA A 150 10.48 8.35 -9.09
CA ALA A 150 11.28 9.26 -9.89
C ALA A 150 11.52 8.72 -11.28
N TYR A 151 11.45 9.59 -12.30
CA TYR A 151 11.94 9.24 -13.63
C TYR A 151 13.47 9.16 -13.62
N GLU A 152 14.01 8.18 -14.37
CA GLU A 152 15.46 8.01 -14.58
C GLU A 152 16.10 9.26 -15.18
N SER A 153 15.37 9.99 -16.01
CA SER A 153 15.83 11.23 -16.62
C SER A 153 14.92 12.40 -16.25
N PRO A 154 15.49 13.53 -15.75
CA PRO A 154 14.71 14.68 -15.31
C PRO A 154 14.01 15.44 -16.45
N GLN A 155 14.31 15.13 -17.72
CA GLN A 155 13.61 15.72 -18.87
C GLN A 155 12.22 15.12 -19.09
N TYR A 156 11.90 14.02 -18.41
CA TYR A 156 10.60 13.39 -18.42
C TYR A 156 9.92 13.61 -17.09
N GLY A 157 8.62 13.66 -17.10
CA GLY A 157 7.86 13.95 -15.89
C GLY A 157 6.49 13.32 -15.88
N MET A 158 5.99 13.15 -14.67
CA MET A 158 4.62 12.81 -14.41
C MET A 158 3.73 14.02 -14.70
N ASN A 159 2.52 13.76 -15.17
CA ASN A 159 1.54 14.80 -15.42
C ASN A 159 1.05 15.47 -14.13
N SER A 160 0.57 16.70 -14.24
CA SER A 160 -0.20 17.32 -13.15
C SER A 160 -1.45 16.48 -12.87
N GLY A 161 -1.71 16.21 -11.58
CA GLY A 161 -2.81 15.36 -11.14
C GLY A 161 -2.44 13.89 -10.93
N THR A 162 -1.22 13.47 -11.32
CA THR A 162 -0.68 12.16 -10.93
C THR A 162 -0.83 11.97 -9.43
N SER A 163 -1.44 10.86 -8.99
CA SER A 163 -1.68 10.63 -7.58
C SER A 163 -1.30 9.23 -7.13
N VAL A 164 -0.80 9.16 -5.90
CA VAL A 164 -0.57 7.91 -5.17
C VAL A 164 -1.51 7.86 -3.98
N ARG A 165 -2.18 6.73 -3.81
CA ARG A 165 -3.02 6.43 -2.66
C ARG A 165 -2.34 5.39 -1.80
N VAL A 166 -2.31 5.64 -0.50
CA VAL A 166 -1.78 4.74 0.53
C VAL A 166 -2.94 4.16 1.31
N TRP A 167 -3.03 2.85 1.34
CA TRP A 167 -4.08 2.10 2.02
C TRP A 167 -3.46 1.22 3.09
N GLY A 168 -4.02 1.25 4.30
CA GLY A 168 -3.77 0.25 5.32
C GLY A 168 -4.76 -0.90 5.19
N MET A 169 -4.28 -2.12 5.39
CA MET A 169 -5.08 -3.35 5.31
C MET A 169 -4.94 -4.11 6.62
N GLN A 170 -6.09 -4.46 7.24
CA GLN A 170 -6.18 -5.24 8.49
C GLN A 170 -6.68 -6.65 8.21
#